data_a21cd18cb238f6a2979519ab5a3d2fc8
#
_entry.id   a21cd18cb238f6a2979519ab5a3d2fc8
#
_cell.length_a   1.000
_cell.length_b   1.000
_cell.length_c   1.000
_cell.angle_alpha   90.00
_cell.angle_beta   90.00
_cell.angle_gamma   90.00
#
_symmetry.space_group_name_H-M   'P 1'
#
loop_
_entity.id
_entity.type
_entity.pdbx_description
1 polymer ?
#
loop_
_entity_poly.entity_id
_entity_poly.type
_entity_poly.pdbx_seq_one_letter_code
_entity_poly.pdbx_strand_id
1 'polypeptide(L)'
;FQSLNSFHDSEIIEINYEYTTLKKDDVINFYKEQMAGSKIIGQTDAKKQMSIDLYKHTSLENNKPTVMLYYGPSGVGKTELAKEIAKKYKGNITRIQFSMMQNDESFNYIFGDEHAKVSLSKDLVDRETNVVLIDEFDKVLPIYYNVFYQMFDEGIIEDANYKVDVSNCIFILTSNFNSIEEAIVNIGEPVFSRIDSCIKFLYLTQEEKQKVIENKLNEILSSLNEKEKRIVTAYN
;
A
#
# COMPACT_ATOMS: atom_id res chain seq x y z
N PHE A 1 30.20 43.68 -11.07
CA PHE A 1 30.38 42.22 -11.16
C PHE A 1 30.85 41.72 -9.80
N GLN A 2 29.93 41.45 -8.87
CA GLN A 2 30.21 40.68 -7.67
C GLN A 2 29.26 39.46 -7.70
N SER A 3 29.86 38.30 -7.72
CA SER A 3 29.27 36.99 -7.79
C SER A 3 28.34 36.71 -6.59
N LEU A 4 27.09 36.46 -6.89
CA LEU A 4 26.17 35.74 -6.02
C LEU A 4 26.63 34.26 -5.98
N ASN A 5 27.38 33.89 -4.97
CA ASN A 5 27.59 32.53 -4.55
C ASN A 5 27.29 32.46 -3.06
N SER A 6 26.01 32.35 -2.72
CA SER A 6 25.60 31.82 -1.44
C SER A 6 24.73 30.59 -1.72
N PHE A 7 25.38 29.53 -2.19
CA PHE A 7 24.84 28.19 -1.95
C PHE A 7 24.92 27.99 -0.43
N HIS A 8 23.81 28.02 0.24
CA HIS A 8 23.73 27.43 1.56
C HIS A 8 24.08 25.96 1.37
N ASP A 9 25.19 25.52 1.96
CA ASP A 9 25.44 24.14 2.27
C ASP A 9 24.29 23.70 3.20
N SER A 10 23.22 23.19 2.62
CA SER A 10 22.21 22.48 3.37
C SER A 10 22.88 21.21 3.88
N GLU A 11 23.07 21.12 5.19
CA GLU A 11 23.56 19.89 5.81
C GLU A 11 22.62 18.75 5.40
N ILE A 12 23.15 17.78 4.66
CA ILE A 12 22.41 16.56 4.35
C ILE A 12 22.36 15.76 5.63
N ILE A 13 21.18 15.66 6.22
CA ILE A 13 20.93 14.80 7.39
C ILE A 13 20.59 13.41 6.86
N GLU A 14 21.50 12.47 7.09
CA GLU A 14 21.28 11.07 6.78
C GLU A 14 20.55 10.41 7.97
N ILE A 15 19.31 9.95 7.75
CA ILE A 15 18.50 9.29 8.76
C ILE A 15 18.37 7.81 8.36
N ASN A 16 18.98 6.93 9.14
CA ASN A 16 18.89 5.48 8.94
C ASN A 16 17.80 4.91 9.84
N TYR A 17 16.75 4.35 9.22
CA TYR A 17 15.69 3.65 9.93
C TYR A 17 15.89 2.14 9.81
N GLU A 18 15.79 1.43 10.94
CA GLU A 18 15.72 -0.02 10.96
C GLU A 18 14.26 -0.48 10.92
N TYR A 19 13.84 -1.05 9.80
CA TYR A 19 12.50 -1.61 9.64
C TYR A 19 12.50 -3.10 9.96
N THR A 20 11.39 -3.56 10.55
CA THR A 20 11.17 -4.99 10.75
C THR A 20 11.11 -5.71 9.41
N THR A 21 11.89 -6.77 9.25
CA THR A 21 11.86 -7.65 8.09
C THR A 21 11.24 -8.99 8.47
N LEU A 22 10.51 -9.63 7.54
CA LEU A 22 9.99 -10.98 7.74
C LEU A 22 11.01 -12.01 7.28
N LYS A 23 11.07 -13.13 8.00
CA LYS A 23 11.77 -14.34 7.56
C LYS A 23 10.81 -15.24 6.78
N LYS A 24 11.34 -16.20 6.04
CA LYS A 24 10.55 -17.17 5.25
C LYS A 24 9.49 -17.89 6.11
N ASP A 25 9.86 -18.29 7.31
CA ASP A 25 8.95 -18.98 8.23
C ASP A 25 7.80 -18.09 8.70
N ASP A 26 8.06 -16.79 8.88
CA ASP A 26 7.02 -15.81 9.22
C ASP A 26 5.99 -15.70 8.11
N VAL A 27 6.43 -15.69 6.85
CA VAL A 27 5.53 -15.66 5.69
C VAL A 27 4.71 -16.94 5.57
N ILE A 28 5.34 -18.12 5.79
CA ILE A 28 4.63 -19.41 5.77
C ILE A 28 3.56 -19.44 6.88
N ASN A 29 3.89 -18.97 8.07
CA ASN A 29 2.94 -18.92 9.19
C ASN A 29 1.80 -17.91 8.89
N PHE A 30 2.13 -16.75 8.33
CA PHE A 30 1.12 -15.78 7.91
C PHE A 30 0.15 -16.37 6.87
N TYR A 31 0.66 -17.10 5.86
CA TYR A 31 -0.20 -17.80 4.91
C TYR A 31 -1.15 -18.78 5.60
N LYS A 32 -0.64 -19.62 6.52
CA LYS A 32 -1.47 -20.55 7.28
C LYS A 32 -2.57 -19.85 8.08
N GLU A 33 -2.24 -18.73 8.73
CA GLU A 33 -3.22 -17.90 9.45
C GLU A 33 -4.29 -17.33 8.53
N GLN A 34 -3.87 -16.83 7.35
CA GLN A 34 -4.79 -16.29 6.35
C GLN A 34 -5.76 -17.36 5.80
N MET A 35 -5.33 -18.60 5.73
CA MET A 35 -6.15 -19.72 5.25
C MET A 35 -7.02 -20.33 6.34
N ALA A 36 -6.59 -20.33 7.60
CA ALA A 36 -7.30 -20.92 8.72
C ALA A 36 -8.51 -20.10 9.21
N GLY A 37 -8.54 -18.78 8.93
CA GLY A 37 -9.64 -17.92 9.38
C GLY A 37 -9.22 -16.45 9.58
N SER A 38 -8.82 -15.79 8.51
CA SER A 38 -8.48 -14.36 8.55
C SER A 38 -9.74 -13.48 8.59
N LYS A 39 -9.55 -12.20 8.96
CA LYS A 39 -10.60 -11.17 8.82
C LYS A 39 -11.07 -11.01 7.37
N ILE A 40 -10.22 -11.38 6.41
CA ILE A 40 -10.53 -11.32 4.99
C ILE A 40 -11.21 -12.62 4.60
N ILE A 41 -12.48 -12.52 4.28
CA ILE A 41 -13.30 -13.67 3.86
C ILE A 41 -13.07 -13.94 2.38
N GLY A 42 -12.98 -15.23 2.02
CA GLY A 42 -12.73 -15.65 0.64
C GLY A 42 -11.33 -15.29 0.14
N GLN A 43 -11.21 -14.95 -1.15
CA GLN A 43 -9.99 -14.47 -1.81
C GLN A 43 -8.81 -15.45 -1.69
N THR A 44 -9.06 -16.75 -1.73
CA THR A 44 -8.06 -17.80 -1.51
C THR A 44 -6.87 -17.69 -2.45
N ASP A 45 -7.12 -17.47 -3.74
CA ASP A 45 -6.06 -17.36 -4.75
C ASP A 45 -5.25 -16.07 -4.57
N ALA A 46 -5.91 -14.96 -4.22
CA ALA A 46 -5.22 -13.70 -3.93
C ALA A 46 -4.29 -13.83 -2.71
N LYS A 47 -4.76 -14.46 -1.63
CA LYS A 47 -3.95 -14.75 -0.44
C LYS A 47 -2.75 -15.63 -0.74
N LYS A 48 -2.96 -16.65 -1.57
CA LYS A 48 -1.89 -17.57 -1.99
C LYS A 48 -0.83 -16.84 -2.81
N GLN A 49 -1.25 -16.08 -3.83
CA GLN A 49 -0.32 -15.35 -4.69
C GLN A 49 0.45 -14.30 -3.89
N MET A 50 -0.22 -13.52 -3.07
CA MET A 50 0.38 -12.55 -2.15
C MET A 50 1.47 -13.21 -1.28
N SER A 51 1.19 -14.39 -0.71
CA SER A 51 2.15 -15.09 0.14
C SER A 51 3.37 -15.59 -0.64
N ILE A 52 3.19 -16.00 -1.89
CA ILE A 52 4.29 -16.36 -2.80
C ILE A 52 5.19 -15.14 -3.05
N ASP A 53 4.61 -13.99 -3.30
CA ASP A 53 5.37 -12.77 -3.60
C ASP A 53 6.08 -12.22 -2.37
N LEU A 54 5.46 -12.27 -1.19
CA LEU A 54 6.14 -11.99 0.07
C LEU A 54 7.30 -12.96 0.33
N TYR A 55 7.11 -14.26 0.06
CA TYR A 55 8.18 -15.24 0.22
C TYR A 55 9.37 -14.96 -0.71
N LYS A 56 9.11 -14.58 -1.97
CA LYS A 56 10.16 -14.15 -2.90
C LYS A 56 10.87 -12.91 -2.36
N HIS A 57 10.12 -11.91 -1.91
CA HIS A 57 10.69 -10.70 -1.31
C HIS A 57 11.67 -11.01 -0.16
N THR A 58 11.34 -11.97 0.72
CA THR A 58 12.23 -12.37 1.82
C THR A 58 13.45 -13.19 1.36
N SER A 59 13.48 -13.63 0.12
CA SER A 59 14.51 -14.56 -0.41
C SER A 59 15.54 -13.86 -1.30
N LEU A 60 15.27 -12.66 -1.75
CA LEU A 60 16.10 -11.90 -2.67
C LEU A 60 16.84 -10.80 -1.90
N GLU A 61 18.11 -10.60 -2.21
CA GLU A 61 18.80 -9.34 -1.91
C GLU A 61 18.26 -8.32 -2.93
N ASN A 62 17.24 -7.58 -2.52
CA ASN A 62 16.53 -6.69 -3.43
C ASN A 62 17.25 -5.35 -3.51
N ASN A 63 17.70 -4.99 -4.72
CA ASN A 63 18.16 -3.63 -5.03
C ASN A 63 17.01 -2.73 -5.52
N LYS A 64 15.78 -3.26 -5.55
CA LYS A 64 14.56 -2.55 -5.96
C LYS A 64 13.35 -3.06 -5.18
N PRO A 65 12.30 -2.23 -5.04
CA PRO A 65 11.10 -2.62 -4.30
C PRO A 65 10.34 -3.77 -4.99
N THR A 66 9.52 -4.45 -4.19
CA THR A 66 8.53 -5.40 -4.71
C THR A 66 7.21 -4.67 -4.95
N VAL A 67 6.66 -4.77 -6.14
CA VAL A 67 5.45 -4.06 -6.55
C VAL A 67 4.34 -5.05 -6.89
N MET A 68 3.22 -5.01 -6.18
CA MET A 68 2.05 -5.86 -6.39
C MET A 68 0.83 -5.02 -6.77
N LEU A 69 0.17 -5.35 -7.86
CA LEU A 69 -1.11 -4.74 -8.26
C LEU A 69 -2.27 -5.64 -7.82
N TYR A 70 -3.10 -5.14 -6.89
CA TYR A 70 -4.35 -5.75 -6.49
C TYR A 70 -5.49 -5.15 -7.32
N TYR A 71 -6.08 -5.93 -8.20
CA TYR A 71 -7.13 -5.46 -9.10
C TYR A 71 -8.43 -6.28 -8.97
N GLY A 72 -9.55 -5.69 -9.36
CA GLY A 72 -10.88 -6.28 -9.26
C GLY A 72 -11.88 -5.38 -8.55
N PRO A 73 -13.10 -5.89 -8.25
CA PRO A 73 -14.21 -5.10 -7.74
C PRO A 73 -13.89 -4.32 -6.47
N SER A 74 -14.60 -3.22 -6.25
CA SER A 74 -14.51 -2.48 -4.99
C SER A 74 -15.13 -3.26 -3.82
N GLY A 75 -14.62 -3.05 -2.60
CA GLY A 75 -15.19 -3.60 -1.37
C GLY A 75 -14.94 -5.09 -1.12
N VAL A 76 -14.04 -5.73 -1.86
CA VAL A 76 -13.75 -7.17 -1.75
C VAL A 76 -12.55 -7.52 -0.85
N GLY A 77 -11.93 -6.51 -0.22
CA GLY A 77 -10.86 -6.74 0.78
C GLY A 77 -9.44 -6.43 0.32
N LYS A 78 -9.22 -5.77 -0.84
CA LYS A 78 -7.89 -5.40 -1.35
C LYS A 78 -7.07 -4.60 -0.31
N THR A 79 -7.61 -3.48 0.13
CA THR A 79 -6.98 -2.60 1.14
C THR A 79 -6.80 -3.28 2.49
N GLU A 80 -7.76 -4.14 2.90
CA GLU A 80 -7.65 -4.86 4.18
C GLU A 80 -6.54 -5.91 4.15
N LEU A 81 -6.32 -6.60 3.01
CA LEU A 81 -5.21 -7.54 2.87
C LEU A 81 -3.85 -6.82 2.97
N ALA A 82 -3.72 -5.64 2.38
CA ALA A 82 -2.52 -4.82 2.51
C ALA A 82 -2.24 -4.42 3.98
N LYS A 83 -3.27 -4.03 4.73
CA LYS A 83 -3.13 -3.70 6.16
C LYS A 83 -2.71 -4.92 7.00
N GLU A 84 -3.23 -6.11 6.69
CA GLU A 84 -2.83 -7.33 7.40
C GLU A 84 -1.35 -7.67 7.17
N ILE A 85 -0.81 -7.39 5.99
CA ILE A 85 0.62 -7.51 5.72
C ILE A 85 1.43 -6.54 6.60
N ALA A 86 1.09 -5.26 6.61
CA ALA A 86 1.81 -4.26 7.40
C ALA A 86 1.86 -4.61 8.90
N LYS A 87 0.77 -5.16 9.46
CA LYS A 87 0.75 -5.64 10.85
C LYS A 87 1.79 -6.72 11.12
N LYS A 88 2.10 -7.58 10.16
CA LYS A 88 3.16 -8.58 10.30
C LYS A 88 4.56 -7.94 10.34
N TYR A 89 4.72 -6.79 9.69
CA TYR A 89 5.91 -5.95 9.78
C TYR A 89 5.93 -5.02 11.02
N LYS A 90 5.01 -5.25 11.98
CA LYS A 90 4.93 -4.60 13.31
C LYS A 90 4.75 -3.08 13.29
N GLY A 91 4.04 -2.55 12.32
CA GLY A 91 3.72 -1.14 12.25
C GLY A 91 2.49 -0.86 11.40
N ASN A 92 2.19 0.42 11.27
CA ASN A 92 1.12 0.88 10.41
C ASN A 92 1.54 0.90 8.94
N ILE A 93 0.56 0.72 8.06
CA ILE A 93 0.77 0.86 6.63
C ILE A 93 0.82 2.34 6.26
N THR A 94 1.82 2.75 5.50
CA THR A 94 1.79 4.06 4.86
C THR A 94 0.81 4.01 3.70
N ARG A 95 -0.28 4.78 3.78
CA ARG A 95 -1.34 4.81 2.77
C ARG A 95 -1.33 6.12 2.01
N ILE A 96 -1.16 6.03 0.70
CA ILE A 96 -1.18 7.14 -0.25
C ILE A 96 -2.45 7.00 -1.08
N GLN A 97 -3.26 8.06 -1.18
CA GLN A 97 -4.54 8.04 -1.88
C GLN A 97 -4.71 9.29 -2.76
N PHE A 98 -4.44 9.13 -4.05
CA PHE A 98 -4.49 10.23 -5.02
C PHE A 98 -5.89 10.72 -5.37
N SER A 99 -6.90 9.86 -5.25
CA SER A 99 -8.30 10.21 -5.55
C SER A 99 -8.87 11.33 -4.66
N MET A 100 -8.24 11.62 -3.53
CA MET A 100 -8.64 12.68 -2.62
C MET A 100 -7.96 14.02 -2.90
N MET A 101 -7.01 14.08 -3.83
CA MET A 101 -6.23 15.27 -4.13
C MET A 101 -6.74 15.92 -5.41
N GLN A 102 -6.85 17.26 -5.41
CA GLN A 102 -7.09 18.03 -6.64
C GLN A 102 -5.79 18.11 -7.46
N ASN A 103 -5.88 18.46 -8.75
CA ASN A 103 -4.74 18.41 -9.67
C ASN A 103 -3.49 19.15 -9.14
N ASP A 104 -3.66 20.37 -8.63
CA ASP A 104 -2.54 21.17 -8.10
C ASP A 104 -1.98 20.62 -6.79
N GLU A 105 -2.84 20.05 -5.94
CA GLU A 105 -2.43 19.37 -4.71
C GLU A 105 -1.65 18.10 -4.99
N SER A 106 -2.06 17.34 -6.01
CA SER A 106 -1.33 16.14 -6.44
C SER A 106 0.07 16.46 -6.95
N PHE A 107 0.22 17.54 -7.70
CA PHE A 107 1.52 18.01 -8.19
C PHE A 107 2.45 18.35 -7.01
N ASN A 108 2.00 19.21 -6.12
CA ASN A 108 2.77 19.64 -4.94
C ASN A 108 3.10 18.47 -4.01
N TYR A 109 2.17 17.51 -3.88
CA TYR A 109 2.40 16.31 -3.09
C TYR A 109 3.48 15.41 -3.68
N ILE A 110 3.50 15.22 -5.01
CA ILE A 110 4.44 14.31 -5.69
C ILE A 110 5.84 14.92 -5.80
N PHE A 111 5.93 16.20 -6.19
CA PHE A 111 7.21 16.84 -6.50
C PHE A 111 7.78 17.68 -5.34
N GLY A 112 7.01 17.83 -4.28
CA GLY A 112 7.35 18.72 -3.17
C GLY A 112 7.21 20.20 -3.54
N ASP A 113 7.16 21.04 -2.52
CA ASP A 113 7.26 22.48 -2.60
C ASP A 113 8.20 22.88 -1.44
N GLU A 114 8.99 23.95 -1.61
CA GLU A 114 9.89 24.47 -0.56
C GLU A 114 9.17 24.74 0.78
N HIS A 115 7.87 24.91 0.74
CA HIS A 115 7.02 25.17 1.91
C HIS A 115 6.02 24.04 2.21
N ALA A 116 6.01 22.97 1.41
CA ALA A 116 5.06 21.87 1.61
C ALA A 116 5.39 21.08 2.88
N LYS A 117 4.45 21.07 3.81
CA LYS A 117 4.53 20.25 5.04
C LYS A 117 4.30 18.77 4.80
N VAL A 118 3.74 18.43 3.64
CA VAL A 118 3.33 17.07 3.25
C VAL A 118 3.77 16.82 1.81
N SER A 119 4.52 15.76 1.59
CA SER A 119 4.90 15.28 0.25
C SER A 119 4.98 13.76 0.25
N LEU A 120 4.98 13.16 -0.94
CA LEU A 120 5.15 11.72 -1.12
C LEU A 120 6.45 11.23 -0.49
N SER A 121 7.55 11.95 -0.73
CA SER A 121 8.85 11.63 -0.13
C SER A 121 8.82 11.76 1.40
N LYS A 122 8.13 12.78 1.93
CA LYS A 122 7.97 12.96 3.38
C LYS A 122 7.19 11.81 4.01
N ASP A 123 6.07 11.40 3.43
CA ASP A 123 5.28 10.26 3.91
C ASP A 123 6.10 8.96 3.87
N LEU A 124 6.98 8.81 2.87
CA LEU A 124 7.88 7.66 2.77
C LEU A 124 9.06 7.74 3.75
N VAL A 125 9.54 8.93 4.13
CA VAL A 125 10.49 9.10 5.23
C VAL A 125 9.86 8.70 6.56
N ASP A 126 8.64 9.15 6.81
CA ASP A 126 7.95 8.94 8.09
C ASP A 126 7.29 7.55 8.22
N ARG A 127 7.46 6.66 7.22
CA ARG A 127 6.86 5.32 7.25
C ARG A 127 7.30 4.52 8.47
N GLU A 128 6.36 3.78 9.06
CA GLU A 128 6.63 2.88 10.18
C GLU A 128 7.07 1.48 9.71
N THR A 129 6.69 1.11 8.50
CA THR A 129 7.03 -0.18 7.89
C THR A 129 7.44 0.00 6.44
N ASN A 130 8.11 -1.00 5.87
CA ASN A 130 8.40 -1.05 4.44
C ASN A 130 7.19 -1.49 3.58
N VAL A 131 5.97 -1.52 4.14
CA VAL A 131 4.73 -1.81 3.40
C VAL A 131 4.01 -0.51 3.08
N VAL A 132 3.92 -0.19 1.81
CA VAL A 132 3.32 1.04 1.29
C VAL A 132 2.11 0.68 0.42
N LEU A 133 0.97 1.26 0.74
CA LEU A 133 -0.27 1.12 -0.02
C LEU A 133 -0.51 2.36 -0.85
N ILE A 134 -0.55 2.22 -2.15
CA ILE A 134 -1.04 3.25 -3.07
C ILE A 134 -2.46 2.85 -3.47
N ASP A 135 -3.42 3.45 -2.79
CA ASP A 135 -4.82 3.10 -2.92
C ASP A 135 -5.46 3.85 -4.11
N GLU A 136 -6.30 3.15 -4.86
CA GLU A 136 -6.95 3.68 -6.08
C GLU A 136 -5.95 4.18 -7.13
N PHE A 137 -4.93 3.37 -7.42
CA PHE A 137 -3.88 3.70 -8.41
C PHE A 137 -4.45 3.96 -9.81
N ASP A 138 -5.61 3.42 -10.12
CA ASP A 138 -6.39 3.72 -11.34
C ASP A 138 -6.88 5.17 -11.44
N LYS A 139 -6.75 5.97 -10.37
CA LYS A 139 -7.11 7.40 -10.33
C LYS A 139 -5.91 8.32 -10.45
N VAL A 140 -4.70 7.79 -10.47
CA VAL A 140 -3.48 8.58 -10.69
C VAL A 140 -3.50 9.16 -12.11
N LEU A 141 -3.23 10.46 -12.24
CA LEU A 141 -3.15 11.10 -13.54
C LEU A 141 -1.92 10.60 -14.32
N PRO A 142 -2.05 10.35 -15.62
CA PRO A 142 -0.96 9.82 -16.45
C PRO A 142 0.35 10.63 -16.40
N ILE A 143 0.26 11.95 -16.19
CA ILE A 143 1.43 12.83 -16.08
C ILE A 143 2.34 12.49 -14.92
N TYR A 144 1.81 11.81 -13.87
CA TYR A 144 2.57 11.45 -12.67
C TYR A 144 3.20 10.07 -12.74
N TYR A 145 2.89 9.26 -13.74
CA TYR A 145 3.40 7.89 -13.82
C TYR A 145 4.93 7.80 -13.92
N ASN A 146 5.60 8.84 -14.43
CA ASN A 146 7.07 8.85 -14.49
C ASN A 146 7.74 8.78 -13.11
N VAL A 147 7.12 9.33 -12.06
CA VAL A 147 7.65 9.25 -10.69
C VAL A 147 7.59 7.81 -10.18
N PHE A 148 6.47 7.13 -10.44
CA PHE A 148 6.31 5.72 -10.06
C PHE A 148 7.24 4.80 -10.84
N TYR A 149 7.47 5.09 -12.12
CA TYR A 149 8.44 4.38 -12.94
C TYR A 149 9.81 4.39 -12.28
N GLN A 150 10.35 5.57 -11.96
CA GLN A 150 11.64 5.71 -11.32
C GLN A 150 11.67 5.05 -9.94
N MET A 151 10.67 5.29 -9.12
CA MET A 151 10.57 4.73 -7.78
C MET A 151 10.57 3.19 -7.78
N PHE A 152 9.85 2.56 -8.72
CA PHE A 152 9.76 1.10 -8.82
C PHE A 152 10.99 0.45 -9.48
N ASP A 153 11.69 1.17 -10.35
CA ASP A 153 12.85 0.66 -11.08
C ASP A 153 14.16 0.87 -10.30
N GLU A 154 14.36 2.07 -9.76
CA GLU A 154 15.60 2.45 -9.08
C GLU A 154 15.54 2.27 -7.56
N GLY A 155 14.36 2.10 -6.98
CA GLY A 155 14.17 2.01 -5.53
C GLY A 155 14.47 3.31 -4.79
N ILE A 156 14.40 4.45 -5.50
CA ILE A 156 14.67 5.78 -4.94
C ILE A 156 13.54 6.73 -5.37
N ILE A 157 13.15 7.58 -4.47
CA ILE A 157 12.34 8.76 -4.77
C ILE A 157 13.05 10.00 -4.26
N GLU A 158 13.01 11.06 -5.05
CA GLU A 158 13.64 12.35 -4.71
C GLU A 158 12.69 13.49 -5.06
N ASP A 159 12.47 14.39 -4.11
CA ASP A 159 11.77 15.65 -4.32
C ASP A 159 12.67 16.85 -3.94
N ALA A 160 12.11 18.04 -3.88
CA ALA A 160 12.85 19.24 -3.53
C ALA A 160 13.52 19.20 -2.13
N ASN A 161 13.02 18.36 -1.21
CA ASN A 161 13.41 18.36 0.20
C ASN A 161 14.02 17.03 0.68
N TYR A 162 13.67 15.92 0.04
CA TYR A 162 14.01 14.56 0.52
C TYR A 162 14.50 13.68 -0.60
N LYS A 163 15.49 12.83 -0.29
CA LYS A 163 15.87 11.67 -1.08
C LYS A 163 15.69 10.43 -0.22
N VAL A 164 14.83 9.52 -0.66
CA VAL A 164 14.38 8.36 0.13
C VAL A 164 14.71 7.07 -0.58
N ASP A 165 15.40 6.18 0.11
CA ASP A 165 15.58 4.79 -0.32
C ASP A 165 14.30 3.98 0.00
N VAL A 166 13.71 3.40 -1.03
CA VAL A 166 12.54 2.53 -0.98
C VAL A 166 12.82 1.15 -1.58
N SER A 167 14.09 0.81 -1.82
CA SER A 167 14.49 -0.46 -2.43
C SER A 167 13.98 -1.69 -1.68
N ASN A 168 13.86 -1.62 -0.37
CA ASN A 168 13.32 -2.67 0.48
C ASN A 168 11.81 -2.57 0.73
N CYS A 169 11.11 -1.66 0.06
CA CYS A 169 9.67 -1.50 0.21
C CYS A 169 8.88 -2.57 -0.56
N ILE A 170 7.70 -2.83 -0.04
CA ILE A 170 6.64 -3.61 -0.68
C ILE A 170 5.54 -2.62 -1.03
N PHE A 171 5.43 -2.25 -2.30
CA PHE A 171 4.35 -1.42 -2.80
C PHE A 171 3.15 -2.28 -3.17
N ILE A 172 2.01 -1.97 -2.60
CA ILE A 172 0.73 -2.59 -2.93
C ILE A 172 -0.14 -1.51 -3.59
N LEU A 173 -0.39 -1.69 -4.88
CA LEU A 173 -1.24 -0.81 -5.67
C LEU A 173 -2.63 -1.41 -5.69
N THR A 174 -3.68 -0.68 -5.34
CA THR A 174 -5.06 -1.15 -5.53
C THR A 174 -5.70 -0.46 -6.71
N SER A 175 -6.53 -1.17 -7.43
CA SER A 175 -7.30 -0.63 -8.56
C SER A 175 -8.63 -1.33 -8.72
N ASN A 176 -9.53 -0.73 -9.49
CA ASN A 176 -10.81 -1.32 -9.83
C ASN A 176 -10.84 -1.86 -11.29
N PHE A 177 -9.69 -2.05 -11.92
CA PHE A 177 -9.59 -2.67 -13.24
C PHE A 177 -10.24 -4.06 -13.27
N ASN A 178 -10.92 -4.37 -14.35
CA ASN A 178 -11.58 -5.66 -14.54
C ASN A 178 -10.61 -6.72 -15.10
N SER A 179 -9.56 -6.28 -15.80
CA SER A 179 -8.57 -7.15 -16.42
C SER A 179 -7.17 -6.53 -16.42
N ILE A 180 -6.17 -7.37 -16.72
CA ILE A 180 -4.78 -6.94 -16.87
C ILE A 180 -4.60 -6.05 -18.10
N GLU A 181 -5.32 -6.35 -19.19
CA GLU A 181 -5.29 -5.56 -20.43
C GLU A 181 -5.78 -4.12 -20.17
N GLU A 182 -6.85 -3.99 -19.38
CA GLU A 182 -7.35 -2.68 -18.95
C GLU A 182 -6.29 -1.94 -18.10
N ALA A 183 -5.61 -2.63 -17.20
CA ALA A 183 -4.54 -2.06 -16.40
C ALA A 183 -3.37 -1.57 -17.27
N ILE A 184 -2.91 -2.37 -18.23
CA ILE A 184 -1.84 -2.00 -19.15
C ILE A 184 -2.20 -0.73 -19.93
N VAL A 185 -3.43 -0.66 -20.47
CA VAL A 185 -3.89 0.50 -21.25
C VAL A 185 -3.92 1.77 -20.42
N ASN A 186 -4.38 1.69 -19.16
CA ASN A 186 -4.54 2.86 -18.29
C ASN A 186 -3.24 3.31 -17.63
N ILE A 187 -2.43 2.37 -17.13
CA ILE A 187 -1.16 2.65 -16.42
C ILE A 187 -0.04 2.95 -17.43
N GLY A 188 -0.09 2.33 -18.59
CA GLY A 188 0.97 2.36 -19.59
C GLY A 188 2.05 1.30 -19.38
N GLU A 189 2.55 0.77 -20.51
CA GLU A 189 3.57 -0.29 -20.54
C GLU A 189 4.80 0.01 -19.66
N PRO A 190 5.36 1.25 -19.65
CA PRO A 190 6.58 1.53 -18.88
C PRO A 190 6.44 1.29 -17.39
N VAL A 191 5.35 1.72 -16.78
CA VAL A 191 5.10 1.49 -15.35
C VAL A 191 4.61 0.07 -15.08
N PHE A 192 3.72 -0.43 -15.95
CA PHE A 192 3.16 -1.77 -15.80
C PHE A 192 4.25 -2.86 -15.81
N SER A 193 5.30 -2.70 -16.61
CA SER A 193 6.43 -3.64 -16.68
C SER A 193 7.29 -3.69 -15.40
N ARG A 194 7.10 -2.78 -14.44
CA ARG A 194 7.74 -2.76 -13.12
C ARG A 194 6.87 -3.38 -12.03
N ILE A 195 5.67 -3.83 -12.37
CA ILE A 195 4.79 -4.55 -11.45
C ILE A 195 5.20 -6.02 -11.46
N ASP A 196 5.66 -6.53 -10.32
CA ASP A 196 6.15 -7.90 -10.18
C ASP A 196 5.03 -8.94 -10.23
N SER A 197 3.84 -8.58 -9.75
CA SER A 197 2.66 -9.46 -9.82
C SER A 197 1.34 -8.71 -9.86
N CYS A 198 0.38 -9.29 -10.59
CA CYS A 198 -1.00 -8.82 -10.66
C CYS A 198 -1.91 -9.82 -9.96
N ILE A 199 -2.50 -9.41 -8.86
CA ILE A 199 -3.32 -10.27 -7.99
C ILE A 199 -4.78 -9.91 -8.15
N LYS A 200 -5.56 -10.85 -8.70
CA LYS A 200 -6.98 -10.67 -8.95
C LYS A 200 -7.81 -10.92 -7.70
N PHE A 201 -8.68 -9.98 -7.38
CA PHE A 201 -9.73 -10.14 -6.39
C PHE A 201 -11.07 -10.39 -7.09
N LEU A 202 -11.85 -11.33 -6.55
CA LEU A 202 -13.13 -11.72 -7.11
C LEU A 202 -14.29 -11.13 -6.30
N TYR A 203 -15.46 -11.07 -6.93
CA TYR A 203 -16.69 -10.80 -6.18
C TYR A 203 -16.90 -11.84 -5.08
N LEU A 204 -17.31 -11.38 -3.91
CA LEU A 204 -17.69 -12.27 -2.82
C LEU A 204 -19.01 -13.00 -3.17
N THR A 205 -19.07 -14.28 -2.85
CA THR A 205 -20.30 -15.06 -2.90
C THR A 205 -21.31 -14.54 -1.88
N GLN A 206 -22.57 -14.97 -1.96
CA GLN A 206 -23.58 -14.58 -0.97
C GLN A 206 -23.22 -15.06 0.44
N GLU A 207 -22.70 -16.26 0.56
CA GLU A 207 -22.24 -16.82 1.85
C GLU A 207 -21.06 -16.04 2.43
N GLU A 208 -20.10 -15.65 1.58
CA GLU A 208 -18.97 -14.83 1.98
C GLU A 208 -19.40 -13.43 2.42
N LYS A 209 -20.34 -12.80 1.70
CA LYS A 209 -20.93 -11.51 2.10
C LYS A 209 -21.62 -11.60 3.45
N GLN A 210 -22.38 -12.67 3.69
CA GLN A 210 -23.03 -12.89 4.97
C GLN A 210 -22.01 -13.01 6.10
N LYS A 211 -20.93 -13.77 5.92
CA LYS A 211 -19.84 -13.87 6.90
C LYS A 211 -19.17 -12.52 7.19
N VAL A 212 -18.97 -11.70 6.16
CA VAL A 212 -18.43 -10.34 6.35
C VAL A 212 -19.36 -9.49 7.21
N ILE A 213 -20.67 -9.55 6.97
CA ILE A 213 -21.67 -8.82 7.76
C ILE A 213 -21.68 -9.32 9.21
N GLU A 214 -21.69 -10.64 9.42
CA GLU A 214 -21.67 -11.25 10.75
C GLU A 214 -20.41 -10.86 11.54
N ASN A 215 -19.25 -10.91 10.89
CA ASN A 215 -17.99 -10.48 11.53
C ASN A 215 -18.03 -8.99 11.92
N LYS A 216 -18.56 -8.14 11.04
CA LYS A 216 -18.67 -6.71 11.32
C LYS A 216 -19.68 -6.42 12.42
N LEU A 217 -20.78 -7.13 12.44
CA LEU A 217 -21.77 -7.04 13.52
C LEU A 217 -21.16 -7.46 14.87
N ASN A 218 -20.41 -8.56 14.91
CA ASN A 218 -19.74 -9.03 16.10
C ASN A 218 -18.67 -8.02 16.59
N GLU A 219 -17.92 -7.39 15.70
CA GLU A 219 -16.99 -6.30 16.06
C GLU A 219 -17.74 -5.14 16.73
N ILE A 220 -18.85 -4.70 16.15
CA ILE A 220 -19.66 -3.61 16.70
C ILE A 220 -20.22 -4.02 18.07
N LEU A 221 -20.83 -5.20 18.18
CA LEU A 221 -21.40 -5.68 19.44
C LEU A 221 -20.33 -5.82 20.54
N SER A 222 -19.12 -6.24 20.20
CA SER A 222 -18.02 -6.36 21.14
C SER A 222 -17.50 -4.99 21.64
N SER A 223 -17.67 -3.94 20.86
CA SER A 223 -17.26 -2.56 21.23
C SER A 223 -18.28 -1.83 22.09
N LEU A 224 -19.53 -2.34 22.18
CA LEU A 224 -20.58 -1.73 22.98
C LEU A 224 -20.35 -1.93 24.48
N ASN A 225 -20.67 -0.88 25.25
CA ASN A 225 -20.71 -1.00 26.71
C ASN A 225 -21.98 -1.73 27.18
N GLU A 226 -22.04 -2.11 28.47
CA GLU A 226 -23.15 -2.91 29.03
C GLU A 226 -24.53 -2.23 28.92
N LYS A 227 -24.59 -0.88 28.95
CA LYS A 227 -25.86 -0.14 28.77
C LYS A 227 -26.32 -0.23 27.32
N GLU A 228 -25.43 -0.04 26.37
CA GLU A 228 -25.70 -0.11 24.94
C GLU A 228 -26.11 -1.53 24.52
N LYS A 229 -25.43 -2.57 25.04
CA LYS A 229 -25.80 -3.96 24.80
C LYS A 229 -27.23 -4.27 25.25
N ARG A 230 -27.64 -3.77 26.44
CA ARG A 230 -29.02 -3.94 26.93
C ARG A 230 -30.05 -3.27 26.03
N ILE A 231 -29.74 -2.12 25.46
CA ILE A 231 -30.63 -1.44 24.53
C ILE A 231 -30.78 -2.27 23.25
N VAL A 232 -29.68 -2.70 22.64
CA VAL A 232 -29.72 -3.50 21.41
C VAL A 232 -30.47 -4.81 21.60
N THR A 233 -30.29 -5.49 22.74
CA THR A 233 -31.01 -6.76 23.06
C THR A 233 -32.47 -6.54 23.38
N ALA A 234 -32.90 -5.36 23.79
CA ALA A 234 -34.31 -5.07 24.08
C ALA A 234 -35.14 -4.79 22.81
N TYR A 235 -34.51 -4.54 21.66
CA TYR A 235 -35.16 -4.28 20.36
C TYR A 235 -35.12 -5.49 19.39
N ASN A 236 -34.58 -6.63 19.82
CA ASN A 236 -34.65 -7.92 19.15
C ASN A 236 -35.67 -8.83 19.86
#